data_9e3d3cac72165cc8c89c2649ec1711e6
#
_entry.id   9e3d3cac72165cc8c89c2649ec1711e6
#
_cell.length_a   1.000
_cell.length_b   1.000
_cell.length_c   1.000
_cell.angle_alpha   90.00
_cell.angle_beta   90.00
_cell.angle_gamma   90.00
#
_symmetry.space_group_name_H-M   'P 1'
#
loop_
_entity.id
_entity.type
_entity.pdbx_description
1 polymer ?
#
loop_
_entity_poly.entity_id
_entity_poly.type
_entity_poly.pdbx_seq_one_letter_code
_entity_poly.pdbx_strand_id
1 'polypeptide(L)'
;MNFFSQLPASVLQAGAIFLSIIIEALPFVLIGSIISGFIEVYVTPDKVYRFLPKNKWARIFFGSLIGFVFPSCECGIVPIINRFLEKKVPSYTAVPFLVTAPVINPIVLFATYSAFGNSFRMALLRALGSMVVAILLGIFLGFFADSNIQKENRKAVHEHDFSHLSKGQKLFQVFVQSIDEFFDTGRYLVFGCLFASLVQVYVPTRILTSISSTPAVAILLLMLLSFLLSLCSEADAFIGSSLIASFGLSPVLAFLVIGPMLDVKNLLMMKNYFKTRFIWQFISLVTVVVFLYSWLVGVVL
;
A
#
# COMPACT_ATOMS: atom_id res chain seq x y z
N MET A 1 -37.28 -12.44 15.05
CA MET A 1 -37.40 -11.02 14.68
C MET A 1 -36.24 -10.72 13.70
N ASN A 2 -36.56 -10.70 12.38
CA ASN A 2 -35.52 -10.52 11.34
C ASN A 2 -35.37 -9.04 11.00
N PHE A 3 -34.63 -8.31 11.82
CA PHE A 3 -34.25 -6.90 11.53
C PHE A 3 -33.58 -6.77 10.15
N PHE A 4 -32.81 -7.78 9.77
CA PHE A 4 -32.10 -7.82 8.48
C PHE A 4 -33.01 -7.97 7.24
N SER A 5 -34.20 -8.48 7.37
CA SER A 5 -35.12 -8.65 6.23
C SER A 5 -35.82 -7.36 5.79
N GLN A 6 -35.71 -6.29 6.57
CA GLN A 6 -36.29 -4.98 6.25
C GLN A 6 -35.30 -3.99 5.64
N LEU A 7 -33.99 -4.34 5.58
CA LEU A 7 -32.99 -3.47 5.01
C LEU A 7 -32.95 -3.59 3.47
N PRO A 8 -32.72 -2.48 2.74
CA PRO A 8 -32.51 -2.54 1.29
C PRO A 8 -31.36 -3.48 0.95
N ALA A 9 -31.45 -4.23 -0.15
CA ALA A 9 -30.44 -5.19 -0.58
C ALA A 9 -29.06 -4.54 -0.75
N SER A 10 -29.00 -3.27 -1.18
CA SER A 10 -27.76 -2.49 -1.30
C SER A 10 -27.07 -2.26 0.06
N VAL A 11 -27.82 -2.04 1.13
CA VAL A 11 -27.27 -1.85 2.48
C VAL A 11 -26.70 -3.15 3.02
N LEU A 12 -27.39 -4.28 2.82
CA LEU A 12 -26.91 -5.60 3.19
C LEU A 12 -25.62 -5.96 2.43
N GLN A 13 -25.59 -5.66 1.13
CA GLN A 13 -24.42 -5.89 0.29
C GLN A 13 -23.24 -5.01 0.73
N ALA A 14 -23.45 -3.72 1.00
CA ALA A 14 -22.41 -2.82 1.51
C ALA A 14 -21.89 -3.31 2.88
N GLY A 15 -22.76 -3.75 3.78
CA GLY A 15 -22.38 -4.31 5.07
C GLY A 15 -21.56 -5.60 4.94
N ALA A 16 -21.93 -6.49 4.02
CA ALA A 16 -21.18 -7.72 3.75
C ALA A 16 -19.79 -7.43 3.21
N ILE A 17 -19.66 -6.51 2.23
CA ILE A 17 -18.38 -6.08 1.67
C ILE A 17 -17.52 -5.40 2.75
N PHE A 18 -18.10 -4.50 3.53
CA PHE A 18 -17.41 -3.82 4.63
C PHE A 18 -16.81 -4.81 5.63
N LEU A 19 -17.63 -5.77 6.10
CA LEU A 19 -17.15 -6.80 7.02
C LEU A 19 -16.06 -7.68 6.41
N SER A 20 -16.21 -8.06 5.15
CA SER A 20 -15.19 -8.85 4.43
C SER A 20 -13.84 -8.12 4.40
N ILE A 21 -13.82 -6.84 4.02
CA ILE A 21 -12.60 -6.04 3.95
C ILE A 21 -11.97 -5.89 5.35
N ILE A 22 -12.78 -5.65 6.40
CA ILE A 22 -12.24 -5.52 7.77
C ILE A 22 -11.65 -6.84 8.26
N ILE A 23 -12.37 -7.97 8.10
CA ILE A 23 -11.90 -9.28 8.54
C ILE A 23 -10.58 -9.65 7.86
N GLU A 24 -10.46 -9.32 6.58
CA GLU A 24 -9.23 -9.53 5.81
C GLU A 24 -8.07 -8.62 6.26
N ALA A 25 -8.33 -7.33 6.50
CA ALA A 25 -7.31 -6.35 6.83
C ALA A 25 -6.84 -6.43 8.30
N LEU A 26 -7.70 -6.85 9.22
CA LEU A 26 -7.47 -6.79 10.66
C LEU A 26 -6.23 -7.57 11.11
N PRO A 27 -5.98 -8.83 10.69
CA PRO A 27 -4.77 -9.56 11.07
C PRO A 27 -3.49 -8.88 10.58
N PHE A 28 -3.51 -8.29 9.39
CA PHE A 28 -2.34 -7.60 8.84
C PHE A 28 -2.04 -6.28 9.54
N VAL A 29 -3.09 -5.54 9.93
CA VAL A 29 -2.92 -4.32 10.75
C VAL A 29 -2.38 -4.68 12.13
N LEU A 30 -2.87 -5.77 12.73
CA LEU A 30 -2.37 -6.24 14.01
C LEU A 30 -0.87 -6.63 13.93
N ILE A 31 -0.48 -7.40 12.93
CA ILE A 31 0.92 -7.76 12.69
C ILE A 31 1.75 -6.50 12.44
N GLY A 32 1.27 -5.59 11.60
CA GLY A 32 1.92 -4.31 11.32
C GLY A 32 2.14 -3.46 12.57
N SER A 33 1.13 -3.39 13.45
CA SER A 33 1.21 -2.66 14.73
C SER A 33 2.22 -3.30 15.69
N ILE A 34 2.27 -4.64 15.76
CA ILE A 34 3.25 -5.36 16.60
C ILE A 34 4.68 -5.08 16.09
N ILE A 35 4.89 -5.16 14.78
CA ILE A 35 6.19 -4.85 14.17
C ILE A 35 6.55 -3.37 14.41
N SER A 36 5.60 -2.46 14.25
CA SER A 36 5.77 -1.03 14.52
C SER A 36 6.20 -0.79 15.98
N GLY A 37 5.51 -1.41 16.95
CA GLY A 37 5.87 -1.33 18.37
C GLY A 37 7.24 -1.93 18.67
N PHE A 38 7.60 -3.03 18.00
CA PHE A 38 8.93 -3.62 18.13
C PHE A 38 10.03 -2.69 17.59
N ILE A 39 9.81 -2.08 16.42
CA ILE A 39 10.73 -1.09 15.83
C ILE A 39 10.90 0.08 16.78
N GLU A 40 9.80 0.58 17.37
CA GLU A 40 9.85 1.70 18.32
C GLU A 40 10.79 1.44 19.48
N VAL A 41 10.69 0.27 20.12
CA VAL A 41 11.40 -0.04 21.36
C VAL A 41 12.83 -0.56 21.13
N TYR A 42 13.05 -1.37 20.08
CA TYR A 42 14.32 -2.08 19.87
C TYR A 42 15.21 -1.50 18.78
N VAL A 43 14.64 -0.74 17.85
CA VAL A 43 15.41 -0.15 16.75
C VAL A 43 15.82 1.27 17.12
N THR A 44 17.12 1.46 17.33
CA THR A 44 17.71 2.77 17.58
C THR A 44 18.22 3.40 16.27
N PRO A 45 18.26 4.74 16.15
CA PRO A 45 18.80 5.40 14.97
C PRO A 45 20.21 4.92 14.57
N ASP A 46 21.08 4.61 15.55
CA ASP A 46 22.45 4.12 15.30
C ASP A 46 22.46 2.75 14.63
N LYS A 47 21.55 1.85 15.02
CA LYS A 47 21.39 0.55 14.36
C LYS A 47 20.95 0.72 12.92
N VAL A 48 20.00 1.62 12.67
CA VAL A 48 19.53 1.93 11.32
C VAL A 48 20.69 2.41 10.44
N TYR A 49 21.48 3.37 10.91
CA TYR A 49 22.62 3.89 10.15
C TYR A 49 23.67 2.81 9.83
N ARG A 50 23.84 1.82 10.70
CA ARG A 50 24.79 0.71 10.48
C ARG A 50 24.29 -0.27 9.40
N PHE A 51 22.98 -0.46 9.28
CA PHE A 51 22.38 -1.37 8.30
C PHE A 51 22.17 -0.74 6.93
N LEU A 52 22.00 0.60 6.86
CA LEU A 52 21.77 1.26 5.59
C LEU A 52 23.08 1.43 4.79
N PRO A 53 23.05 1.16 3.48
CA PRO A 53 24.17 1.46 2.59
C PRO A 53 24.61 2.93 2.68
N LYS A 54 25.87 3.23 2.43
CA LYS A 54 26.40 4.61 2.51
C LYS A 54 25.93 5.50 1.34
N ASN A 55 25.76 4.94 0.16
CA ASN A 55 25.40 5.66 -1.06
C ASN A 55 23.89 5.87 -1.19
N LYS A 56 23.45 7.05 -1.63
CA LYS A 56 22.01 7.35 -1.86
C LYS A 56 21.36 6.36 -2.84
N TRP A 57 22.00 6.06 -3.95
CA TRP A 57 21.52 5.11 -4.95
C TRP A 57 21.35 3.71 -4.37
N ALA A 58 22.34 3.25 -3.60
CA ALA A 58 22.26 1.96 -2.94
C ALA A 58 21.13 1.92 -1.89
N ARG A 59 20.82 3.04 -1.20
CA ARG A 59 19.70 3.14 -0.27
C ARG A 59 18.34 3.07 -0.96
N ILE A 60 18.19 3.71 -2.13
CA ILE A 60 16.95 3.64 -2.93
C ILE A 60 16.71 2.21 -3.38
N PHE A 61 17.75 1.58 -3.95
CA PHE A 61 17.66 0.19 -4.41
C PHE A 61 17.40 -0.78 -3.26
N PHE A 62 18.08 -0.61 -2.14
CA PHE A 62 17.86 -1.40 -0.93
C PHE A 62 16.42 -1.28 -0.41
N GLY A 63 15.89 -0.05 -0.32
CA GLY A 63 14.51 0.20 0.06
C GLY A 63 13.52 -0.47 -0.88
N SER A 64 13.78 -0.44 -2.19
CA SER A 64 12.94 -1.09 -3.19
C SER A 64 12.98 -2.62 -3.12
N LEU A 65 14.11 -3.22 -2.73
CA LEU A 65 14.27 -4.67 -2.67
C LEU A 65 13.76 -5.29 -1.36
N ILE A 66 13.82 -4.56 -0.25
CA ILE A 66 13.45 -5.09 1.05
C ILE A 66 11.97 -5.50 1.10
N GLY A 67 11.13 -4.90 0.26
CA GLY A 67 9.73 -5.27 0.08
C GLY A 67 9.53 -6.74 -0.35
N PHE A 68 10.49 -7.33 -1.06
CA PHE A 68 10.44 -8.73 -1.45
C PHE A 68 10.54 -9.69 -0.26
N VAL A 69 11.31 -9.32 0.76
CA VAL A 69 11.54 -10.17 1.95
C VAL A 69 10.48 -9.95 3.01
N PHE A 70 9.80 -8.81 2.97
CA PHE A 70 8.88 -8.39 4.02
C PHE A 70 7.42 -8.65 3.62
N PRO A 71 6.76 -9.71 4.15
CA PRO A 71 5.38 -10.03 3.81
C PRO A 71 4.43 -9.05 4.50
N SER A 72 4.15 -7.93 3.85
CA SER A 72 3.24 -6.91 4.35
C SER A 72 2.25 -6.50 3.28
N CYS A 73 0.99 -6.35 3.69
CA CYS A 73 -0.03 -5.72 2.85
C CYS A 73 0.02 -4.19 2.98
N GLU A 74 -0.72 -3.50 2.12
CA GLU A 74 -0.83 -2.04 2.11
C GLU A 74 -1.31 -1.47 3.45
N CYS A 75 -2.16 -2.19 4.20
CA CYS A 75 -2.71 -1.72 5.48
C CYS A 75 -1.67 -1.77 6.62
N GLY A 76 -0.76 -2.74 6.61
CA GLY A 76 0.24 -2.92 7.65
C GLY A 76 1.52 -2.12 7.44
N ILE A 77 1.85 -1.76 6.18
CA ILE A 77 3.12 -1.13 5.86
C ILE A 77 3.18 0.35 6.27
N VAL A 78 2.07 1.08 6.25
CA VAL A 78 2.03 2.53 6.52
C VAL A 78 2.55 2.88 7.93
N PRO A 79 2.07 2.25 9.03
CA PRO A 79 2.60 2.49 10.36
C PRO A 79 4.08 2.12 10.49
N ILE A 80 4.51 1.03 9.85
CA ILE A 80 5.92 0.60 9.84
C ILE A 80 6.82 1.67 9.21
N ILE A 81 6.40 2.23 8.07
CA ILE A 81 7.13 3.29 7.39
C ILE A 81 7.20 4.56 8.25
N ASN A 82 6.09 4.92 8.91
CA ASN A 82 6.10 6.05 9.82
C ASN A 82 7.17 5.89 10.92
N ARG A 83 7.26 4.69 11.54
CA ARG A 83 8.28 4.39 12.55
C ARG A 83 9.71 4.42 11.99
N PHE A 84 9.92 3.92 10.79
CA PHE A 84 11.23 4.04 10.14
C PHE A 84 11.65 5.49 9.93
N LEU A 85 10.74 6.35 9.52
CA LEU A 85 11.02 7.77 9.37
C LEU A 85 11.30 8.46 10.71
N GLU A 86 10.59 8.10 11.79
CA GLU A 86 10.87 8.55 13.16
C GLU A 86 12.27 8.11 13.63
N LYS A 87 12.70 6.90 13.24
CA LYS A 87 14.07 6.39 13.49
C LYS A 87 15.11 6.93 12.50
N LYS A 88 14.81 8.03 11.79
CA LYS A 88 15.71 8.74 10.87
C LYS A 88 16.12 7.93 9.63
N VAL A 89 15.33 6.93 9.22
CA VAL A 89 15.46 6.34 7.87
C VAL A 89 15.12 7.42 6.84
N PRO A 90 15.95 7.66 5.83
CA PRO A 90 15.65 8.66 4.80
C PRO A 90 14.38 8.33 4.03
N SER A 91 13.58 9.36 3.70
CA SER A 91 12.32 9.22 2.95
C SER A 91 12.53 8.50 1.61
N TYR A 92 13.64 8.78 0.92
CA TYR A 92 14.00 8.13 -0.35
C TYR A 92 14.40 6.64 -0.23
N THR A 93 14.44 6.09 0.99
CA THR A 93 14.59 4.65 1.25
C THR A 93 13.27 4.05 1.75
N ALA A 94 12.58 4.75 2.65
CA ALA A 94 11.36 4.29 3.28
C ALA A 94 10.16 4.25 2.30
N VAL A 95 10.02 5.25 1.42
CA VAL A 95 8.91 5.32 0.46
C VAL A 95 9.02 4.28 -0.66
N PRO A 96 10.18 4.00 -1.28
CA PRO A 96 10.35 2.82 -2.14
C PRO A 96 9.91 1.52 -1.48
N PHE A 97 10.23 1.30 -0.22
CA PHE A 97 9.77 0.14 0.53
C PHE A 97 8.24 0.15 0.71
N LEU A 98 7.63 1.32 0.99
CA LEU A 98 6.17 1.46 1.10
C LEU A 98 5.43 0.91 -0.13
N VAL A 99 5.91 1.23 -1.33
CA VAL A 99 5.23 0.85 -2.59
C VAL A 99 5.57 -0.57 -3.06
N THR A 100 6.75 -1.08 -2.72
CA THR A 100 7.16 -2.42 -3.16
C THR A 100 6.63 -3.53 -2.27
N ALA A 101 6.59 -3.33 -0.95
CA ALA A 101 6.20 -4.37 0.00
C ALA A 101 4.85 -5.04 -0.30
N PRO A 102 3.78 -4.31 -0.63
CA PRO A 102 2.50 -4.93 -0.95
C PRO A 102 2.41 -5.51 -2.38
N VAL A 103 3.39 -5.27 -3.25
CA VAL A 103 3.33 -5.69 -4.66
C VAL A 103 4.29 -6.83 -4.99
N ILE A 104 5.57 -6.71 -4.56
CA ILE A 104 6.61 -7.70 -4.90
C ILE A 104 6.80 -8.80 -3.85
N ASN A 105 5.98 -8.82 -2.84
CA ASN A 105 5.94 -9.88 -1.84
C ASN A 105 5.70 -11.25 -2.50
N PRO A 106 6.41 -12.31 -2.09
CA PRO A 106 6.29 -13.63 -2.70
C PRO A 106 4.87 -14.20 -2.73
N ILE A 107 4.04 -13.89 -1.71
CA ILE A 107 2.64 -14.34 -1.64
C ILE A 107 1.82 -13.69 -2.76
N VAL A 108 1.97 -12.39 -2.95
CA VAL A 108 1.26 -11.64 -4.01
C VAL A 108 1.72 -12.04 -5.40
N LEU A 109 3.03 -12.28 -5.59
CA LEU A 109 3.56 -12.77 -6.86
C LEU A 109 3.07 -14.17 -7.17
N PHE A 110 2.98 -15.05 -6.16
CA PHE A 110 2.42 -16.39 -6.30
C PHE A 110 0.91 -16.35 -6.62
N ALA A 111 0.14 -15.48 -5.92
CA ALA A 111 -1.27 -15.25 -6.21
C ALA A 111 -1.47 -14.76 -7.65
N THR A 112 -0.63 -13.82 -8.11
CA THR A 112 -0.67 -13.34 -9.50
C THR A 112 -0.34 -14.45 -10.50
N TYR A 113 0.71 -15.23 -10.23
CA TYR A 113 1.08 -16.38 -11.06
C TYR A 113 -0.08 -17.37 -11.18
N SER A 114 -0.71 -17.74 -10.06
CA SER A 114 -1.83 -18.69 -10.01
C SER A 114 -3.08 -18.15 -10.72
N ALA A 115 -3.43 -16.87 -10.49
CA ALA A 115 -4.61 -16.24 -11.07
C ALA A 115 -4.53 -16.11 -12.60
N PHE A 116 -3.33 -15.96 -13.17
CA PHE A 116 -3.11 -15.84 -14.62
C PHE A 116 -2.70 -17.16 -15.29
N GLY A 117 -3.26 -18.29 -14.83
CA GLY A 117 -3.08 -19.58 -15.46
C GLY A 117 -1.65 -20.12 -15.39
N ASN A 118 -0.96 -19.90 -14.28
CA ASN A 118 0.44 -20.28 -14.05
C ASN A 118 1.42 -19.53 -14.98
N SER A 119 1.08 -18.32 -15.38
CA SER A 119 1.93 -17.49 -16.23
C SER A 119 2.88 -16.62 -15.40
N PHE A 120 4.18 -16.86 -15.52
CA PHE A 120 5.22 -16.01 -14.91
C PHE A 120 5.26 -14.60 -15.50
N ARG A 121 4.77 -14.43 -16.74
CA ARG A 121 4.85 -13.15 -17.47
C ARG A 121 4.16 -12.02 -16.71
N MET A 122 2.92 -12.22 -16.24
CA MET A 122 2.16 -11.18 -15.55
C MET A 122 2.76 -10.87 -14.17
N ALA A 123 3.18 -11.89 -13.41
CA ALA A 123 3.84 -11.70 -12.12
C ALA A 123 5.16 -10.91 -12.27
N LEU A 124 5.95 -11.21 -13.29
CA LEU A 124 7.20 -10.49 -13.58
C LEU A 124 6.95 -9.05 -14.00
N LEU A 125 5.97 -8.80 -14.90
CA LEU A 125 5.60 -7.44 -15.31
C LEU A 125 5.10 -6.61 -14.14
N ARG A 126 4.29 -7.20 -13.24
CA ARG A 126 3.81 -6.58 -12.01
C ARG A 126 4.98 -6.19 -11.09
N ALA A 127 5.91 -7.10 -10.86
CA ALA A 127 7.11 -6.85 -10.06
C ALA A 127 8.01 -5.77 -10.65
N LEU A 128 8.27 -5.82 -11.98
CA LEU A 128 9.07 -4.82 -12.67
C LEU A 128 8.40 -3.43 -12.62
N GLY A 129 7.09 -3.35 -12.85
CA GLY A 129 6.34 -2.10 -12.75
C GLY A 129 6.46 -1.47 -11.36
N SER A 130 6.28 -2.27 -10.32
CA SER A 130 6.45 -1.81 -8.94
C SER A 130 7.88 -1.33 -8.66
N MET A 131 8.88 -2.04 -9.14
CA MET A 131 10.29 -1.67 -8.99
C MET A 131 10.60 -0.34 -9.68
N VAL A 132 10.07 -0.13 -10.90
CA VAL A 132 10.24 1.14 -11.64
C VAL A 132 9.61 2.29 -10.87
N VAL A 133 8.39 2.13 -10.37
CA VAL A 133 7.72 3.15 -9.55
C VAL A 133 8.54 3.46 -8.30
N ALA A 134 9.01 2.44 -7.57
CA ALA A 134 9.78 2.60 -6.35
C ALA A 134 11.10 3.37 -6.58
N ILE A 135 11.84 3.00 -7.62
CA ILE A 135 13.11 3.66 -7.95
C ILE A 135 12.87 5.12 -8.33
N LEU A 136 11.87 5.40 -9.17
CA LEU A 136 11.56 6.78 -9.59
C LEU A 136 11.07 7.63 -8.43
N LEU A 137 10.24 7.08 -7.52
CA LEU A 137 9.85 7.74 -6.27
C LEU A 137 11.06 8.01 -5.38
N GLY A 138 11.94 7.04 -5.23
CA GLY A 138 13.17 7.18 -4.44
C GLY A 138 14.08 8.27 -5.00
N ILE A 139 14.26 8.33 -6.32
CA ILE A 139 15.03 9.38 -7.00
C ILE A 139 14.37 10.75 -6.78
N PHE A 140 13.07 10.84 -6.99
CA PHE A 140 12.34 12.09 -6.80
C PHE A 140 12.48 12.62 -5.36
N LEU A 141 12.30 11.76 -4.35
CA LEU A 141 12.44 12.14 -2.95
C LEU A 141 13.89 12.40 -2.53
N GLY A 142 14.85 11.75 -3.16
CA GLY A 142 16.27 11.93 -2.84
C GLY A 142 16.90 13.20 -3.41
N PHE A 143 16.37 13.72 -4.54
CA PHE A 143 16.97 14.81 -5.28
C PHE A 143 16.09 16.05 -5.47
N PHE A 144 14.76 15.90 -5.45
CA PHE A 144 13.82 16.97 -5.80
C PHE A 144 12.85 17.36 -4.68
N ALA A 145 12.67 16.53 -3.66
CA ALA A 145 11.70 16.78 -2.60
C ALA A 145 12.35 17.01 -1.23
N ASP A 146 11.63 17.69 -0.35
CA ASP A 146 12.02 17.83 1.05
C ASP A 146 12.08 16.46 1.73
N SER A 147 13.16 16.22 2.48
CA SER A 147 13.36 14.99 3.25
C SER A 147 12.32 14.79 4.35
N ASN A 148 11.62 15.85 4.75
CA ASN A 148 10.68 15.86 5.86
C ASN A 148 9.22 15.74 5.38
N ILE A 149 8.79 14.50 5.12
CA ILE A 149 7.44 14.17 4.64
C ILE A 149 6.41 13.96 5.76
N GLN A 150 6.85 13.79 7.03
CA GLN A 150 5.98 13.57 8.19
C GLN A 150 5.33 14.87 8.70
N LYS A 151 4.15 14.74 9.31
CA LYS A 151 3.50 15.86 10.01
C LYS A 151 4.26 16.23 11.29
N GLU A 152 4.42 17.53 11.54
CA GLU A 152 5.20 18.06 12.68
C GLU A 152 4.61 17.71 14.05
N ASN A 153 3.29 17.68 14.17
CA ASN A 153 2.60 17.42 15.46
C ASN A 153 2.87 16.01 16.04
N ARG A 154 3.38 15.06 15.25
CA ARG A 154 3.74 13.72 15.74
C ARG A 154 5.21 13.58 16.13
N LYS A 155 6.08 14.46 15.65
CA LYS A 155 7.50 14.44 16.00
C LYS A 155 7.78 14.69 17.48
N ALA A 156 6.90 15.43 18.16
CA ALA A 156 7.09 15.82 19.56
C ALA A 156 6.66 14.76 20.58
N VAL A 157 5.94 13.70 20.16
CA VAL A 157 5.28 12.77 21.11
C VAL A 157 6.13 11.55 21.48
N HIS A 158 7.18 11.20 20.72
CA HIS A 158 7.83 9.90 20.86
C HIS A 158 9.36 9.86 20.87
N GLU A 159 10.05 10.86 21.43
CA GLU A 159 11.44 10.66 21.87
C GLU A 159 11.48 9.97 23.26
N HIS A 160 10.88 8.79 23.38
CA HIS A 160 11.09 7.96 24.56
C HIS A 160 12.39 7.18 24.39
N ASP A 161 13.38 7.54 25.19
CA ASP A 161 14.60 6.75 25.32
C ASP A 161 14.33 5.50 26.17
N PHE A 162 14.10 4.38 25.51
CA PHE A 162 13.89 3.08 26.14
C PHE A 162 15.19 2.36 26.52
N SER A 163 16.36 3.01 26.37
CA SER A 163 17.67 2.38 26.61
C SER A 163 17.82 1.90 28.06
N HIS A 164 17.23 2.61 29.03
CA HIS A 164 17.35 2.34 30.46
C HIS A 164 16.37 1.28 30.98
N LEU A 165 15.44 0.77 30.17
CA LEU A 165 14.44 -0.19 30.60
C LEU A 165 14.99 -1.64 30.65
N SER A 166 14.53 -2.42 31.64
CA SER A 166 14.80 -3.85 31.70
C SER A 166 14.14 -4.61 30.54
N LYS A 167 14.60 -5.83 30.24
CA LYS A 167 14.05 -6.62 29.11
C LYS A 167 12.53 -6.85 29.23
N GLY A 168 12.02 -7.09 30.45
CA GLY A 168 10.58 -7.27 30.68
C GLY A 168 9.78 -5.98 30.45
N GLN A 169 10.31 -4.84 30.92
CA GLN A 169 9.69 -3.55 30.69
C GLN A 169 9.69 -3.16 29.20
N LYS A 170 10.75 -3.48 28.46
CA LYS A 170 10.79 -3.29 27.00
C LYS A 170 9.72 -4.08 26.29
N LEU A 171 9.53 -5.35 26.65
CA LEU A 171 8.48 -6.19 26.08
C LEU A 171 7.09 -5.63 26.38
N PHE A 172 6.85 -5.18 27.60
CA PHE A 172 5.58 -4.52 27.96
C PHE A 172 5.34 -3.25 27.14
N GLN A 173 6.39 -2.43 26.94
CA GLN A 173 6.28 -1.24 26.09
C GLN A 173 5.99 -1.57 24.62
N VAL A 174 6.52 -2.68 24.09
CA VAL A 174 6.15 -3.14 22.74
C VAL A 174 4.64 -3.37 22.65
N PHE A 175 4.03 -4.04 23.63
CA PHE A 175 2.58 -4.27 23.65
C PHE A 175 1.79 -2.95 23.75
N VAL A 176 2.19 -2.04 24.63
CA VAL A 176 1.54 -0.74 24.76
C VAL A 176 1.59 0.03 23.44
N GLN A 177 2.78 0.15 22.85
CA GLN A 177 2.95 0.86 21.57
C GLN A 177 2.19 0.18 20.42
N SER A 178 2.13 -1.16 20.44
CA SER A 178 1.37 -1.91 19.42
C SER A 178 -0.14 -1.66 19.53
N ILE A 179 -0.67 -1.60 20.75
CA ILE A 179 -2.09 -1.32 20.99
C ILE A 179 -2.42 0.11 20.55
N ASP A 180 -1.63 1.09 20.93
CA ASP A 180 -1.83 2.49 20.55
C ASP A 180 -1.81 2.65 19.03
N GLU A 181 -0.84 2.05 18.35
CA GLU A 181 -0.72 2.08 16.90
C GLU A 181 -1.88 1.36 16.21
N PHE A 182 -2.34 0.23 16.77
CA PHE A 182 -3.48 -0.53 16.25
C PHE A 182 -4.77 0.31 16.27
N PHE A 183 -5.07 0.99 17.36
CA PHE A 183 -6.25 1.85 17.44
C PHE A 183 -6.11 3.12 16.60
N ASP A 184 -4.92 3.70 16.55
CA ASP A 184 -4.64 4.88 15.74
C ASP A 184 -4.82 4.61 14.24
N THR A 185 -4.30 3.48 13.76
CA THR A 185 -4.43 3.05 12.35
C THR A 185 -5.83 2.50 12.08
N GLY A 186 -6.38 1.73 13.01
CA GLY A 186 -7.66 1.03 12.88
C GLY A 186 -8.83 1.97 12.62
N ARG A 187 -8.89 3.13 13.29
CA ARG A 187 -9.96 4.11 13.02
C ARG A 187 -9.97 4.60 11.57
N TYR A 188 -8.81 4.87 10.97
CA TYR A 188 -8.72 5.29 9.56
C TYR A 188 -9.02 4.14 8.61
N LEU A 189 -8.61 2.92 8.99
CA LEU A 189 -8.97 1.71 8.25
C LEU A 189 -10.49 1.53 8.21
N VAL A 190 -11.18 1.61 9.34
CA VAL A 190 -12.64 1.45 9.41
C VAL A 190 -13.35 2.47 8.51
N PHE A 191 -12.96 3.75 8.58
CA PHE A 191 -13.51 4.77 7.68
C PHE A 191 -13.20 4.49 6.21
N GLY A 192 -11.98 4.04 5.90
CA GLY A 192 -11.58 3.68 4.54
C GLY A 192 -12.37 2.50 4.00
N CYS A 193 -12.55 1.44 4.80
CA CYS A 193 -13.35 0.27 4.44
C CYS A 193 -14.83 0.60 4.23
N LEU A 194 -15.39 1.47 5.09
CA LEU A 194 -16.77 1.92 4.93
C LEU A 194 -16.96 2.67 3.61
N PHE A 195 -16.05 3.61 3.31
CA PHE A 195 -16.10 4.35 2.06
C PHE A 195 -15.92 3.42 0.85
N ALA A 196 -14.93 2.52 0.88
CA ALA A 196 -14.68 1.55 -0.18
C ALA A 196 -15.87 0.63 -0.43
N SER A 197 -16.55 0.14 0.62
CA SER A 197 -17.73 -0.73 0.48
C SER A 197 -18.91 0.00 -0.17
N LEU A 198 -19.13 1.26 0.17
CA LEU A 198 -20.16 2.09 -0.46
C LEU A 198 -19.85 2.31 -1.95
N VAL A 199 -18.60 2.65 -2.29
CA VAL A 199 -18.18 2.83 -3.68
C VAL A 199 -18.40 1.55 -4.48
N GLN A 200 -18.02 0.37 -3.96
CA GLN A 200 -18.20 -0.91 -4.64
C GLN A 200 -19.65 -1.26 -4.94
N VAL A 201 -20.59 -0.85 -4.08
CA VAL A 201 -22.02 -1.11 -4.30
C VAL A 201 -22.65 -0.15 -5.31
N TYR A 202 -22.24 1.13 -5.27
CA TYR A 202 -22.91 2.16 -6.06
C TYR A 202 -22.22 2.48 -7.39
N VAL A 203 -20.97 2.06 -7.60
CA VAL A 203 -20.27 2.27 -8.89
C VAL A 203 -20.50 1.07 -9.81
N PRO A 204 -21.30 1.21 -10.88
CA PRO A 204 -21.60 0.12 -11.80
C PRO A 204 -20.39 -0.13 -12.73
N THR A 205 -19.67 -1.19 -12.49
CA THR A 205 -18.48 -1.61 -13.28
C THR A 205 -18.81 -1.88 -14.75
N ARG A 206 -20.07 -2.17 -15.08
CA ARG A 206 -20.54 -2.40 -16.48
C ARG A 206 -20.46 -1.17 -17.36
N ILE A 207 -20.53 0.04 -16.81
CA ILE A 207 -20.41 1.29 -17.58
C ILE A 207 -18.96 1.50 -18.05
N LEU A 208 -18.00 1.00 -17.28
CA LEU A 208 -16.57 1.14 -17.60
C LEU A 208 -16.17 0.40 -18.88
N THR A 209 -16.80 -0.74 -19.17
CA THR A 209 -16.50 -1.54 -20.38
C THR A 209 -16.97 -0.87 -21.68
N SER A 210 -18.03 -0.06 -21.62
CA SER A 210 -18.59 0.62 -22.82
C SER A 210 -17.81 1.87 -23.23
N ILE A 211 -16.99 2.44 -22.33
CA ILE A 211 -16.27 3.71 -22.57
C ILE A 211 -14.83 3.46 -23.08
N SER A 212 -14.36 2.22 -23.03
CA SER A 212 -12.99 1.82 -23.37
C SER A 212 -12.73 1.81 -24.89
N SER A 213 -12.79 2.99 -25.53
CA SER A 213 -12.61 3.12 -26.98
C SER A 213 -11.13 3.14 -27.42
N THR A 214 -10.21 3.50 -26.55
CA THR A 214 -8.76 3.55 -26.84
C THR A 214 -7.93 2.90 -25.71
N PRO A 215 -6.75 2.34 -26.02
CA PRO A 215 -5.89 1.71 -25.01
C PRO A 215 -5.54 2.65 -23.83
N ALA A 216 -5.32 3.94 -24.11
CA ALA A 216 -5.02 4.93 -23.07
C ALA A 216 -6.19 5.12 -22.10
N VAL A 217 -7.41 5.22 -22.63
CA VAL A 217 -8.63 5.35 -21.82
C VAL A 217 -8.86 4.09 -21.00
N ALA A 218 -8.62 2.91 -21.57
CA ALA A 218 -8.73 1.65 -20.86
C ALA A 218 -7.74 1.57 -19.68
N ILE A 219 -6.49 2.03 -19.85
CA ILE A 219 -5.50 2.10 -18.76
C ILE A 219 -6.02 3.01 -17.65
N LEU A 220 -6.43 4.24 -17.96
CA LEU A 220 -6.92 5.20 -16.96
C LEU A 220 -8.17 4.69 -16.24
N LEU A 221 -9.09 4.05 -16.97
CA LEU A 221 -10.30 3.47 -16.41
C LEU A 221 -9.98 2.34 -15.41
N LEU A 222 -9.06 1.42 -15.75
CA LEU A 222 -8.69 0.34 -14.84
C LEU A 222 -7.85 0.84 -13.68
N MET A 223 -7.05 1.89 -13.85
CA MET A 223 -6.37 2.56 -12.73
C MET A 223 -7.39 3.18 -11.76
N LEU A 224 -8.40 3.88 -12.28
CA LEU A 224 -9.48 4.44 -11.47
C LEU A 224 -10.30 3.34 -10.79
N LEU A 225 -10.61 2.25 -11.50
CA LEU A 225 -11.33 1.11 -10.95
C LEU A 225 -10.56 0.47 -9.79
N SER A 226 -9.27 0.23 -9.94
CA SER A 226 -8.40 -0.31 -8.90
C SER A 226 -8.40 0.59 -7.66
N PHE A 227 -8.23 1.90 -7.86
CA PHE A 227 -8.29 2.88 -6.77
C PHE A 227 -9.62 2.86 -6.02
N LEU A 228 -10.74 2.78 -6.74
CA LEU A 228 -12.08 2.77 -6.15
C LEU A 228 -12.44 1.46 -5.45
N LEU A 229 -12.03 0.32 -6.02
CA LEU A 229 -12.32 -0.99 -5.43
C LEU A 229 -11.57 -1.20 -4.11
N SER A 230 -10.38 -0.61 -3.96
CA SER A 230 -9.60 -0.68 -2.71
C SER A 230 -9.46 -2.10 -2.18
N LEU A 231 -9.12 -3.04 -3.05
CA LEU A 231 -8.95 -4.46 -2.71
C LEU A 231 -7.55 -4.72 -2.16
N CYS A 232 -7.34 -5.91 -1.61
CA CYS A 232 -6.00 -6.35 -1.27
C CYS A 232 -5.25 -6.85 -2.52
N SER A 233 -3.93 -6.85 -2.43
CA SER A 233 -3.03 -7.17 -3.54
C SER A 233 -3.26 -8.57 -4.12
N GLU A 234 -3.67 -9.53 -3.31
CA GLU A 234 -4.00 -10.91 -3.70
C GLU A 234 -5.33 -10.94 -4.46
N ALA A 235 -6.37 -10.28 -3.95
CA ALA A 235 -7.67 -10.20 -4.59
C ALA A 235 -7.60 -9.48 -5.94
N ASP A 236 -6.77 -8.42 -6.03
CA ASP A 236 -6.49 -7.71 -7.28
C ASP A 236 -6.03 -8.67 -8.38
N ALA A 237 -5.22 -9.69 -8.06
CA ALA A 237 -4.74 -10.65 -9.04
C ALA A 237 -5.87 -11.46 -9.66
N PHE A 238 -6.82 -11.94 -8.85
CA PHE A 238 -7.96 -12.74 -9.33
C PHE A 238 -8.97 -11.89 -10.11
N ILE A 239 -9.24 -10.67 -9.64
CA ILE A 239 -10.11 -9.76 -10.38
C ILE A 239 -9.47 -9.31 -11.68
N GLY A 240 -8.18 -8.94 -11.65
CA GLY A 240 -7.43 -8.58 -12.85
C GLY A 240 -7.41 -9.71 -13.90
N SER A 241 -7.30 -10.98 -13.47
CA SER A 241 -7.35 -12.11 -14.39
C SER A 241 -8.70 -12.24 -15.10
N SER A 242 -9.81 -11.92 -14.45
CA SER A 242 -11.12 -11.91 -15.06
C SER A 242 -11.31 -10.77 -16.09
N LEU A 243 -10.58 -9.67 -15.92
CA LEU A 243 -10.66 -8.49 -16.78
C LEU A 243 -9.77 -8.58 -18.03
N ILE A 244 -8.81 -9.52 -18.07
CA ILE A 244 -7.83 -9.58 -19.16
C ILE A 244 -8.45 -9.85 -20.53
N ALA A 245 -9.52 -10.65 -20.58
CA ALA A 245 -10.25 -10.96 -21.82
C ALA A 245 -10.96 -9.74 -22.40
N SER A 246 -11.37 -8.80 -21.57
CA SER A 246 -12.13 -7.61 -21.97
C SER A 246 -11.25 -6.40 -22.29
N PHE A 247 -10.14 -6.22 -21.53
CA PHE A 247 -9.34 -5.00 -21.60
C PHE A 247 -7.91 -5.22 -22.12
N GLY A 248 -7.46 -6.47 -22.18
CA GLY A 248 -6.11 -6.81 -22.59
C GLY A 248 -5.06 -6.64 -21.47
N LEU A 249 -3.79 -6.90 -21.83
CA LEU A 249 -2.68 -7.02 -20.87
C LEU A 249 -2.32 -5.67 -20.22
N SER A 250 -2.19 -4.62 -21.00
CA SER A 250 -1.67 -3.32 -20.55
C SER A 250 -2.57 -2.62 -19.52
N PRO A 251 -3.90 -2.50 -19.70
CA PRO A 251 -4.79 -1.92 -18.70
C PRO A 251 -4.87 -2.77 -17.42
N VAL A 252 -4.88 -4.10 -17.55
CA VAL A 252 -4.88 -5.00 -16.40
C VAL A 252 -3.59 -4.90 -15.62
N LEU A 253 -2.45 -4.74 -16.28
CA LEU A 253 -1.17 -4.51 -15.62
C LEU A 253 -1.18 -3.20 -14.81
N ALA A 254 -1.75 -2.12 -15.37
CA ALA A 254 -1.92 -0.86 -14.64
C ALA A 254 -2.78 -1.04 -13.39
N PHE A 255 -3.89 -1.77 -13.49
CA PHE A 255 -4.76 -2.14 -12.38
C PHE A 255 -3.98 -2.84 -11.27
N LEU A 256 -3.19 -3.87 -11.61
CA LEU A 256 -2.44 -4.68 -10.65
C LEU A 256 -1.29 -3.94 -9.96
N VAL A 257 -0.68 -2.97 -10.64
CA VAL A 257 0.45 -2.21 -10.09
C VAL A 257 -0.03 -1.08 -9.20
N ILE A 258 -1.06 -0.33 -9.64
CA ILE A 258 -1.51 0.86 -8.90
C ILE A 258 -2.30 0.50 -7.64
N GLY A 259 -3.15 -0.55 -7.66
CA GLY A 259 -4.06 -0.92 -6.59
C GLY A 259 -3.40 -0.96 -5.22
N PRO A 260 -2.37 -1.80 -5.04
CA PRO A 260 -1.69 -1.91 -3.74
C PRO A 260 -0.89 -0.68 -3.32
N MET A 261 -0.56 0.21 -4.27
CA MET A 261 0.20 1.44 -3.98
C MET A 261 -0.70 2.60 -3.62
N LEU A 262 -1.86 2.66 -4.27
CA LEU A 262 -2.72 3.83 -4.25
C LEU A 262 -4.19 3.40 -4.24
N ASP A 263 -4.78 3.36 -3.07
CA ASP A 263 -6.19 3.13 -2.85
C ASP A 263 -6.78 4.09 -1.80
N VAL A 264 -8.09 4.10 -1.67
CA VAL A 264 -8.79 5.00 -0.73
C VAL A 264 -8.39 4.73 0.71
N LYS A 265 -8.29 3.45 1.12
CA LYS A 265 -7.92 3.05 2.50
C LYS A 265 -6.52 3.52 2.84
N ASN A 266 -5.57 3.25 1.94
CA ASN A 266 -4.16 3.60 2.12
C ASN A 266 -3.97 5.14 2.19
N LEU A 267 -4.64 5.89 1.31
CA LEU A 267 -4.58 7.36 1.36
C LEU A 267 -5.13 7.94 2.65
N LEU A 268 -6.22 7.40 3.19
CA LEU A 268 -6.77 7.83 4.48
C LEU A 268 -5.80 7.54 5.62
N MET A 269 -5.16 6.37 5.62
CA MET A 269 -4.11 6.05 6.60
C MET A 269 -2.89 6.96 6.42
N MET A 270 -2.42 7.16 5.20
CA MET A 270 -1.30 8.07 4.92
C MET A 270 -1.58 9.50 5.34
N LYS A 271 -2.82 10.00 5.20
CA LYS A 271 -3.22 11.34 5.65
C LYS A 271 -3.01 11.54 7.15
N ASN A 272 -3.05 10.47 7.94
CA ASN A 272 -2.78 10.54 9.37
C ASN A 272 -1.30 10.85 9.67
N TYR A 273 -0.37 10.30 8.90
CA TYR A 273 1.07 10.33 9.18
C TYR A 273 1.84 11.37 8.37
N PHE A 274 1.42 11.60 7.11
CA PHE A 274 2.18 12.38 6.13
C PHE A 274 1.56 13.74 5.83
N LYS A 275 2.40 14.68 5.39
CA LYS A 275 1.99 16.01 4.93
C LYS A 275 1.16 15.88 3.65
N THR A 276 0.10 16.70 3.55
CA THR A 276 -0.79 16.71 2.37
C THR A 276 -0.03 16.97 1.06
N ARG A 277 1.00 17.83 1.10
CA ARG A 277 1.86 18.12 -0.06
C ARG A 277 2.56 16.86 -0.58
N PHE A 278 3.10 16.05 0.32
CA PHE A 278 3.73 14.77 -0.04
C PHE A 278 2.71 13.79 -0.65
N ILE A 279 1.50 13.71 -0.08
CA ILE A 279 0.45 12.82 -0.59
C ILE A 279 0.09 13.17 -2.03
N TRP A 280 -0.08 14.45 -2.37
CA TRP A 280 -0.35 14.86 -3.74
C TRP A 280 0.81 14.57 -4.70
N GLN A 281 2.06 14.77 -4.25
CA GLN A 281 3.25 14.40 -5.03
C GLN A 281 3.31 12.89 -5.26
N PHE A 282 3.01 12.10 -4.24
CA PHE A 282 2.96 10.64 -4.31
C PHE A 282 1.88 10.17 -5.29
N ILE A 283 0.64 10.66 -5.17
CA ILE A 283 -0.45 10.33 -6.09
C ILE A 283 -0.08 10.63 -7.54
N SER A 284 0.37 11.87 -7.80
CA SER A 284 0.68 12.29 -9.17
C SER A 284 1.80 11.47 -9.78
N LEU A 285 2.88 11.21 -9.04
CA LEU A 285 4.04 10.49 -9.55
C LEU A 285 3.72 9.02 -9.77
N VAL A 286 3.07 8.35 -8.82
CA VAL A 286 2.64 6.94 -8.98
C VAL A 286 1.73 6.79 -10.19
N THR A 287 0.70 7.66 -10.31
CA THR A 287 -0.26 7.61 -11.41
C THR A 287 0.42 7.79 -12.78
N VAL A 288 1.29 8.80 -12.90
CA VAL A 288 2.00 9.06 -14.17
C VAL A 288 2.94 7.91 -14.52
N VAL A 289 3.72 7.43 -13.56
CA VAL A 289 4.70 6.36 -13.82
C VAL A 289 4.01 5.04 -14.18
N VAL A 290 2.95 4.66 -13.45
CA VAL A 290 2.18 3.44 -13.76
C VAL A 290 1.52 3.54 -15.14
N PHE A 291 0.95 4.69 -15.46
CA PHE A 291 0.35 4.93 -16.80
C PHE A 291 1.39 4.75 -17.89
N LEU A 292 2.54 5.43 -17.78
CA LEU A 292 3.60 5.38 -18.79
C LEU A 292 4.20 3.96 -18.90
N TYR A 293 4.42 3.29 -17.78
CA TYR A 293 4.92 1.93 -17.75
C TYR A 293 3.96 0.96 -18.47
N SER A 294 2.68 1.02 -18.13
CA SER A 294 1.67 0.14 -18.72
C SER A 294 1.44 0.45 -20.19
N TRP A 295 1.47 1.72 -20.57
CA TRP A 295 1.41 2.14 -21.98
C TRP A 295 2.59 1.57 -22.76
N LEU A 296 3.81 1.71 -22.25
CA LEU A 296 5.01 1.22 -22.90
C LEU A 296 4.98 -0.30 -23.07
N VAL A 297 4.55 -1.04 -22.04
CA VAL A 297 4.35 -2.49 -22.12
C VAL A 297 3.32 -2.85 -23.19
N GLY A 298 2.25 -2.07 -23.33
CA GLY A 298 1.22 -2.30 -24.36
C GLY A 298 1.68 -2.01 -25.80
N VAL A 299 2.73 -1.18 -25.98
CA VAL A 299 3.32 -0.92 -27.30
C VAL A 299 4.37 -1.96 -27.68
N VAL A 300 5.09 -2.50 -26.69
CA VAL A 300 6.23 -3.42 -26.91
C VAL A 300 5.78 -4.88 -26.98
N LEU A 301 4.74 -5.25 -26.27
CA LEU A 301 4.26 -6.63 -26.09
C LEU A 301 2.87 -6.87 -26.71
#